data_085747ec1fe966c2c611faa67e32a9ff
#
_entry.id   085747ec1fe966c2c611faa67e32a9ff
#
_cell.length_a   1.000
_cell.length_b   1.000
_cell.length_c   1.000
_cell.angle_alpha   90.00
_cell.angle_beta   90.00
_cell.angle_gamma   90.00
#
_symmetry.space_group_name_H-M   'P 1'
#
loop_
_entity.id
_entity.type
_entity.pdbx_description
1 polymer ?
#
loop_
_entity_poly.entity_id
_entity_poly.type
_entity_poly.pdbx_seq_one_letter_code
_entity_poly.pdbx_strand_id
1 'polypeptide(L)'
;TMYGLDFSYRSELPGLTRLLDKLPFYSTKTNSSINAYGEAALLKPGHPPQIGRGDQGLIFIDDFEGTRASIDLRFPFVAWALASTPQGNPRFPESTLTDSINYNFNRAKIAWYNIEPNLQDKNSPNNPLRRNLTELSDPRVRQVFTNELFPQRTTNITDVQAPTFDLAFYPTEKGPYNFETRNGQINANGRLSNPTTRWGGIMRSIDQTDFETNNIEFVEFWMQNPFITNPAGRGGKLFLNFGNISEDILKDGRRFYENGMNTPTVPASVDSSNTWGKTPVNPIQITQAFSNDPNDRVFQDVGFDGIDDIAERRKKSYILNQLANNFGPASAVYQRAFQDPSNDNYQWYRDPAFDAVGTGILGRYKNFNNP
;
A
#
# COMPACT_ATOMS: atom_id res chain seq x y z
N THR A 1 38.23 -3.57 28.10
CA THR A 1 38.05 -4.56 29.19
C THR A 1 36.71 -4.30 29.84
N MET A 2 35.92 -5.35 29.97
CA MET A 2 34.61 -5.29 30.61
C MET A 2 34.69 -5.92 32.00
N TYR A 3 34.13 -5.28 32.96
CA TYR A 3 34.00 -5.77 34.34
C TYR A 3 32.51 -5.81 34.64
N GLY A 4 32.04 -6.94 35.11
CA GLY A 4 30.65 -7.12 35.56
C GLY A 4 30.61 -7.65 36.97
N LEU A 5 29.71 -7.14 37.76
CA LEU A 5 29.39 -7.61 39.11
C LEU A 5 27.90 -7.89 39.13
N ASP A 6 27.57 -9.10 39.51
CA ASP A 6 26.20 -9.55 39.66
C ASP A 6 25.99 -10.00 41.11
N PHE A 7 24.95 -9.50 41.75
CA PHE A 7 24.60 -9.79 43.11
C PHE A 7 23.16 -10.26 43.19
N SER A 8 22.96 -11.42 43.78
CA SER A 8 21.63 -11.93 44.06
C SER A 8 21.56 -12.46 45.50
N TYR A 9 20.63 -11.92 46.26
CA TYR A 9 20.41 -12.31 47.65
C TYR A 9 18.95 -12.71 47.84
N ARG A 10 18.73 -13.88 48.40
CA ARG A 10 17.41 -14.38 48.77
C ARG A 10 17.47 -14.94 50.18
N SER A 11 16.57 -14.49 51.04
CA SER A 11 16.47 -15.00 52.40
C SER A 11 15.01 -15.06 52.84
N GLU A 12 14.69 -16.09 53.61
CA GLU A 12 13.42 -16.15 54.30
C GLU A 12 13.54 -15.44 55.66
N LEU A 13 12.48 -14.70 56.00
CA LEU A 13 12.40 -13.92 57.22
C LEU A 13 11.27 -14.40 58.12
N PRO A 14 11.39 -15.58 58.77
CA PRO A 14 10.33 -16.12 59.61
C PRO A 14 10.02 -15.24 60.83
N GLY A 15 10.98 -14.42 61.27
CA GLY A 15 10.76 -13.43 62.32
C GLY A 15 9.78 -12.34 61.93
N LEU A 16 9.83 -11.89 60.67
CA LEU A 16 8.91 -10.90 60.12
C LEU A 16 7.52 -11.51 59.98
N THR A 17 7.41 -12.75 59.53
CA THR A 17 6.13 -13.48 59.46
C THR A 17 5.46 -13.55 60.82
N ARG A 18 6.21 -13.91 61.87
CA ARG A 18 5.70 -13.94 63.26
C ARG A 18 5.27 -12.60 63.79
N LEU A 19 5.94 -11.53 63.37
CA LEU A 19 5.59 -10.17 63.75
C LEU A 19 4.28 -9.73 63.05
N LEU A 20 4.11 -10.07 61.79
CA LEU A 20 2.90 -9.76 61.03
C LEU A 20 1.70 -10.55 61.56
N ASP A 21 1.87 -11.81 61.95
CA ASP A 21 0.81 -12.66 62.54
C ASP A 21 0.33 -12.17 63.90
N LYS A 22 1.02 -11.24 64.56
CA LYS A 22 0.56 -10.59 65.79
C LYS A 22 -0.45 -9.46 65.53
N LEU A 23 -0.63 -9.05 64.26
CA LEU A 23 -1.60 -8.03 63.93
C LEU A 23 -3.01 -8.68 63.87
N PRO A 24 -4.06 -8.04 64.46
CA PRO A 24 -5.37 -8.65 64.68
C PRO A 24 -6.15 -8.97 63.41
N PHE A 25 -5.69 -8.55 62.28
CA PHE A 25 -6.39 -8.78 60.99
C PHE A 25 -5.54 -9.54 59.97
N TYR A 26 -4.39 -10.07 60.35
CA TYR A 26 -3.46 -10.77 59.47
C TYR A 26 -3.13 -12.15 60.02
N SER A 27 -3.29 -13.18 59.18
CA SER A 27 -2.81 -14.52 59.48
C SER A 27 -2.22 -15.08 58.18
N THR A 28 -0.90 -15.18 58.13
CA THR A 28 -0.21 -15.70 56.96
C THR A 28 0.44 -17.05 57.26
N LYS A 29 0.22 -18.01 56.35
CA LYS A 29 0.80 -19.35 56.46
C LYS A 29 2.13 -19.47 55.66
N THR A 30 2.46 -18.44 54.87
CA THR A 30 3.64 -18.44 54.04
C THR A 30 4.74 -17.57 54.64
N ASN A 31 5.92 -18.09 54.68
CA ASN A 31 7.09 -17.33 55.21
C ASN A 31 7.32 -16.07 54.37
N SER A 32 7.54 -14.94 55.05
CA SER A 32 8.00 -13.72 54.41
C SER A 32 9.41 -13.94 53.85
N SER A 33 9.66 -13.47 52.68
CA SER A 33 10.98 -13.55 52.04
C SER A 33 11.43 -12.19 51.55
N ILE A 34 12.74 -11.97 51.56
CA ILE A 34 13.39 -10.83 50.93
C ILE A 34 14.21 -11.33 49.74
N ASN A 35 14.00 -10.70 48.59
CA ASN A 35 14.83 -10.90 47.41
C ASN A 35 15.47 -9.55 47.07
N ALA A 36 16.77 -9.53 46.94
CA ALA A 36 17.53 -8.37 46.48
C ALA A 36 18.43 -8.81 45.31
N TYR A 37 18.46 -8.03 44.30
CA TYR A 37 19.38 -8.26 43.18
C TYR A 37 20.00 -6.90 42.81
N GLY A 38 21.20 -6.96 42.29
CA GLY A 38 21.90 -5.78 41.82
C GLY A 38 22.93 -6.20 40.77
N GLU A 39 23.03 -5.40 39.76
CA GLU A 39 24.00 -5.55 38.70
C GLU A 39 24.83 -4.27 38.59
N ALA A 40 26.11 -4.45 38.32
CA ALA A 40 26.98 -3.35 37.97
C ALA A 40 27.90 -3.77 36.83
N ALA A 41 27.97 -2.95 35.81
CA ALA A 41 28.86 -3.20 34.68
C ALA A 41 29.75 -1.96 34.46
N LEU A 42 31.02 -2.19 34.22
CA LEU A 42 31.98 -1.18 33.85
C LEU A 42 32.72 -1.59 32.59
N LEU A 43 32.53 -0.80 31.55
CA LEU A 43 33.27 -0.95 30.29
C LEU A 43 34.44 0.02 30.28
N LYS A 44 35.66 -0.49 30.30
CA LYS A 44 36.86 0.30 30.07
C LYS A 44 37.29 0.13 28.62
N PRO A 45 37.13 1.16 27.78
CA PRO A 45 37.58 1.11 26.40
C PRO A 45 39.08 0.77 26.32
N GLY A 46 39.46 0.12 25.28
CA GLY A 46 40.86 -0.21 25.03
C GLY A 46 41.03 -0.86 23.68
N HIS A 47 42.19 -0.76 23.11
CA HIS A 47 42.55 -1.33 21.82
C HIS A 47 43.83 -2.20 21.97
N PRO A 48 44.09 -3.10 21.02
CA PRO A 48 45.35 -3.83 20.97
C PRO A 48 46.54 -2.86 20.84
N PRO A 49 47.67 -3.15 21.52
CA PRO A 49 48.85 -2.30 21.45
C PRO A 49 49.43 -2.06 20.07
N GLN A 50 49.05 -2.92 19.10
CA GLN A 50 49.44 -2.82 17.68
C GLN A 50 48.79 -1.65 16.96
N ILE A 51 47.65 -1.14 17.47
CA ILE A 51 46.87 -0.09 16.79
C ILE A 51 47.37 1.31 17.19
N GLY A 52 48.13 1.43 18.28
CA GLY A 52 48.66 2.71 18.78
C GLY A 52 48.70 2.74 20.30
N ARG A 53 49.30 3.80 20.86
CA ARG A 53 49.39 4.03 22.31
C ARG A 53 48.55 5.27 22.70
N GLY A 54 47.88 5.20 23.85
CA GLY A 54 47.01 6.27 24.34
C GLY A 54 45.67 6.29 23.66
N ASP A 55 45.05 7.45 23.55
CA ASP A 55 43.68 7.62 23.06
C ASP A 55 43.51 7.51 21.52
N GLN A 56 44.65 7.46 20.80
CA GLN A 56 44.64 7.42 19.32
C GLN A 56 44.21 6.08 18.71
N GLY A 57 44.03 5.06 19.50
CA GLY A 57 43.55 3.77 19.03
C GLY A 57 42.26 3.33 19.73
N LEU A 58 41.49 4.23 20.28
CA LEU A 58 40.23 3.90 20.91
C LEU A 58 39.19 3.55 19.84
N ILE A 59 38.57 2.40 20.03
CA ILE A 59 37.38 2.03 19.29
C ILE A 59 36.20 2.36 20.21
N PHE A 60 35.40 3.32 19.83
CA PHE A 60 34.13 3.57 20.48
C PHE A 60 33.12 2.55 19.98
N ILE A 61 32.56 1.79 20.88
CA ILE A 61 31.34 1.01 20.57
C ILE A 61 30.20 1.97 20.78
N ASP A 62 29.54 2.30 19.68
CA ASP A 62 28.32 3.08 19.75
C ASP A 62 27.28 2.27 20.54
N ASP A 63 26.52 2.91 21.37
CA ASP A 63 25.38 2.33 22.07
C ASP A 63 24.20 2.04 21.14
N PHE A 64 24.39 2.29 19.84
CA PHE A 64 23.38 2.14 18.78
C PHE A 64 22.18 3.10 18.89
N GLU A 65 22.18 4.05 19.80
CA GLU A 65 21.12 5.07 19.87
C GLU A 65 21.05 5.93 18.60
N GLY A 66 22.18 6.10 17.91
CA GLY A 66 22.23 6.77 16.61
C GLY A 66 22.03 5.87 15.40
N THR A 67 21.80 4.58 15.60
CA THR A 67 21.62 3.64 14.49
C THR A 67 20.28 3.87 13.80
N ARG A 68 20.33 4.29 12.55
CA ARG A 68 19.12 4.51 11.75
C ARG A 68 18.60 3.17 11.22
N ALA A 69 17.42 2.77 11.66
CA ALA A 69 16.66 1.70 11.03
C ALA A 69 15.79 2.28 9.92
N SER A 70 15.94 1.80 8.69
CA SER A 70 15.12 2.24 7.57
C SER A 70 14.16 1.14 7.14
N ILE A 71 12.90 1.51 6.92
CA ILE A 71 11.89 0.64 6.34
C ILE A 71 11.72 1.07 4.88
N ASP A 72 12.02 0.17 3.94
CA ASP A 72 11.77 0.44 2.52
C ASP A 72 10.27 0.26 2.20
N LEU A 73 9.57 1.37 2.03
CA LEU A 73 8.14 1.37 1.71
C LEU A 73 7.83 0.95 0.28
N ARG A 74 8.83 0.87 -0.62
CA ARG A 74 8.61 0.40 -2.00
C ARG A 74 8.34 -1.10 -2.05
N PHE A 75 8.98 -1.88 -1.19
CA PHE A 75 8.95 -3.34 -1.23
C PHE A 75 8.29 -3.96 0.01
N PRO A 76 7.60 -5.06 -0.21
CA PRO A 76 7.12 -5.56 -1.50
C PRO A 76 6.02 -4.66 -2.04
N PHE A 77 6.04 -4.36 -3.34
CA PHE A 77 5.04 -3.45 -3.91
C PHE A 77 3.60 -4.02 -3.83
N VAL A 78 3.46 -5.33 -3.79
CA VAL A 78 2.19 -6.06 -3.57
C VAL A 78 1.58 -5.83 -2.19
N ALA A 79 2.33 -5.24 -1.26
CA ALA A 79 1.80 -4.87 0.05
C ALA A 79 0.93 -3.60 0.00
N TRP A 80 0.99 -2.87 -1.11
CA TRP A 80 0.14 -1.71 -1.32
C TRP A 80 -1.21 -2.14 -1.87
N ALA A 81 -2.27 -1.63 -1.29
CA ALA A 81 -3.65 -1.84 -1.70
C ALA A 81 -4.35 -0.49 -1.91
N LEU A 82 -5.54 -0.53 -2.51
CA LEU A 82 -6.37 0.65 -2.66
C LEU A 82 -6.75 1.20 -1.27
N ALA A 83 -6.63 2.51 -1.07
CA ALA A 83 -7.00 3.12 0.19
C ALA A 83 -8.51 3.37 0.31
N SER A 84 -9.05 3.27 1.51
CA SER A 84 -10.38 3.74 1.86
C SER A 84 -10.48 5.28 1.71
N THR A 85 -11.70 5.82 1.62
CA THR A 85 -11.92 7.27 1.57
C THR A 85 -11.46 7.89 2.90
N PRO A 86 -10.58 8.92 2.88
CA PRO A 86 -10.02 9.49 4.10
C PRO A 86 -11.10 10.09 5.00
N GLN A 87 -11.27 9.52 6.19
CA GLN A 87 -12.22 9.98 7.18
C GLN A 87 -11.67 11.16 7.99
N GLY A 88 -12.55 12.05 8.43
CA GLY A 88 -12.16 13.23 9.21
C GLY A 88 -11.50 14.34 8.41
N ASN A 89 -11.39 14.21 7.09
CA ASN A 89 -10.89 15.26 6.23
C ASN A 89 -12.06 16.06 5.62
N PRO A 90 -12.14 17.40 5.83
CA PRO A 90 -13.23 18.23 5.31
C PRO A 90 -13.38 18.21 3.79
N ARG A 91 -12.37 17.77 3.05
CA ARG A 91 -12.40 17.64 1.58
C ARG A 91 -13.21 16.44 1.10
N PHE A 92 -13.40 15.47 1.98
CA PHE A 92 -14.08 14.21 1.66
C PHE A 92 -15.26 13.99 2.59
N PRO A 93 -16.29 14.86 2.52
CA PRO A 93 -17.49 14.74 3.37
C PRO A 93 -18.22 13.42 3.17
N GLU A 94 -18.07 12.80 1.98
CA GLU A 94 -18.60 11.48 1.68
C GLU A 94 -18.02 10.37 2.56
N SER A 95 -16.90 10.58 3.21
CA SER A 95 -16.27 9.61 4.13
C SER A 95 -17.14 9.27 5.35
N THR A 96 -18.11 10.12 5.68
CA THR A 96 -19.07 9.89 6.78
C THR A 96 -20.24 9.00 6.38
N LEU A 97 -20.45 8.79 5.06
CA LEU A 97 -21.52 7.92 4.58
C LEU A 97 -21.25 6.47 4.97
N THR A 98 -22.30 5.78 5.36
CA THR A 98 -22.28 4.36 5.68
C THR A 98 -23.20 3.62 4.71
N ASP A 99 -22.82 2.44 4.28
CA ASP A 99 -23.62 1.57 3.41
C ASP A 99 -24.18 2.31 2.17
N SER A 100 -23.40 3.22 1.62
CA SER A 100 -23.79 4.03 0.47
C SER A 100 -22.70 4.03 -0.60
N ILE A 101 -23.08 3.70 -1.83
CA ILE A 101 -22.16 3.73 -2.97
C ILE A 101 -21.61 5.14 -3.28
N ASN A 102 -22.23 6.19 -2.71
CA ASN A 102 -21.75 7.57 -2.84
C ASN A 102 -20.42 7.82 -2.11
N TYR A 103 -20.02 6.89 -1.26
CA TYR A 103 -18.78 6.93 -0.50
C TYR A 103 -17.53 7.16 -1.36
N ASN A 104 -17.57 6.74 -2.62
CA ASN A 104 -16.45 6.84 -3.55
C ASN A 104 -16.63 7.86 -4.70
N PHE A 105 -17.60 8.77 -4.64
CA PHE A 105 -17.90 9.70 -5.74
C PHE A 105 -16.73 10.60 -6.16
N ASN A 106 -15.81 10.90 -5.25
CA ASN A 106 -14.63 11.71 -5.55
C ASN A 106 -13.39 10.87 -5.88
N ARG A 107 -13.48 9.54 -5.77
CA ARG A 107 -12.37 8.66 -6.10
C ARG A 107 -12.09 8.70 -7.59
N ALA A 108 -10.89 9.10 -7.95
CA ALA A 108 -10.37 9.03 -9.32
C ALA A 108 -9.43 7.83 -9.48
N LYS A 109 -9.10 7.51 -10.71
CA LYS A 109 -8.21 6.40 -11.04
C LYS A 109 -6.80 6.69 -10.56
N ILE A 110 -6.23 5.72 -9.88
CA ILE A 110 -4.82 5.66 -9.52
C ILE A 110 -4.29 4.27 -9.87
N ALA A 111 -3.08 4.23 -10.38
CA ALA A 111 -2.34 2.99 -10.59
C ALA A 111 -1.01 3.09 -9.86
N TRP A 112 -0.57 1.99 -9.25
CA TRP A 112 0.72 1.88 -8.57
C TRP A 112 1.41 0.60 -9.01
N TYR A 113 2.67 0.68 -9.31
CA TYR A 113 3.39 -0.43 -9.92
C TYR A 113 4.91 -0.23 -9.82
N ASN A 114 5.63 -1.24 -10.22
CA ASN A 114 7.03 -1.14 -10.57
C ASN A 114 7.16 -1.55 -12.04
N ILE A 115 7.74 -0.68 -12.84
CA ILE A 115 7.90 -0.98 -14.26
C ILE A 115 8.92 -2.11 -14.44
N GLU A 116 8.54 -3.15 -15.15
CA GLU A 116 9.42 -4.25 -15.46
C GLU A 116 10.64 -3.76 -16.28
N PRO A 117 11.87 -4.01 -15.80
CA PRO A 117 13.08 -3.52 -16.46
C PRO A 117 13.18 -3.88 -17.96
N ASN A 118 12.69 -5.06 -18.33
CA ASN A 118 12.68 -5.49 -19.74
C ASN A 118 11.81 -4.62 -20.64
N LEU A 119 10.74 -3.98 -20.11
CA LEU A 119 9.92 -3.05 -20.90
C LEU A 119 10.59 -1.69 -21.11
N GLN A 120 11.56 -1.35 -20.28
CA GLN A 120 12.32 -0.10 -20.36
C GLN A 120 13.63 -0.26 -21.16
N ASP A 121 14.10 -1.49 -21.36
CA ASP A 121 15.35 -1.74 -22.05
C ASP A 121 15.16 -1.83 -23.56
N LYS A 122 15.77 -0.88 -24.28
CA LYS A 122 15.79 -0.86 -25.76
C LYS A 122 16.52 -2.06 -26.38
N ASN A 123 17.41 -2.70 -25.64
CA ASN A 123 18.20 -3.83 -26.11
C ASN A 123 17.54 -5.19 -25.81
N SER A 124 16.51 -5.22 -24.96
CA SER A 124 15.81 -6.45 -24.65
C SER A 124 15.02 -6.97 -25.85
N PRO A 125 15.26 -8.19 -26.30
CA PRO A 125 14.51 -8.80 -27.42
C PRO A 125 13.03 -8.98 -27.08
N ASN A 126 12.71 -9.12 -25.79
CA ASN A 126 11.36 -9.32 -25.28
C ASN A 126 10.60 -8.02 -25.01
N ASN A 127 11.19 -6.88 -25.36
CA ASN A 127 10.52 -5.59 -25.23
C ASN A 127 9.74 -5.27 -26.52
N PRO A 128 8.41 -5.27 -26.50
CA PRO A 128 7.60 -4.90 -27.66
C PRO A 128 7.78 -3.42 -28.04
N LEU A 129 8.20 -2.58 -27.08
CA LEU A 129 8.43 -1.14 -27.27
C LEU A 129 9.86 -0.77 -27.61
N ARG A 130 10.77 -1.73 -27.79
CA ARG A 130 12.23 -1.48 -28.00
C ARG A 130 12.57 -0.52 -29.13
N ARG A 131 11.70 -0.39 -30.14
CA ARG A 131 11.88 0.52 -31.28
C ARG A 131 11.27 1.90 -31.05
N ASN A 132 10.45 2.06 -30.02
CA ASN A 132 9.81 3.33 -29.67
C ASN A 132 10.70 4.10 -28.68
N LEU A 133 11.78 4.70 -29.21
CA LEU A 133 12.74 5.43 -28.38
C LEU A 133 12.12 6.67 -27.71
N THR A 134 11.09 7.25 -28.30
CA THR A 134 10.37 8.39 -27.71
C THR A 134 9.67 7.97 -26.42
N GLU A 135 9.01 6.83 -26.41
CA GLU A 135 8.40 6.25 -25.20
C GLU A 135 9.45 5.93 -24.16
N LEU A 136 10.52 5.21 -24.55
CA LEU A 136 11.57 4.77 -23.63
C LEU A 136 12.42 5.92 -23.06
N SER A 137 12.39 7.09 -23.67
CA SER A 137 13.05 8.31 -23.16
C SER A 137 12.12 9.24 -22.40
N ASP A 138 10.81 8.94 -22.34
CA ASP A 138 9.87 9.75 -21.57
C ASP A 138 10.26 9.74 -20.08
N PRO A 139 10.44 10.91 -19.47
CA PRO A 139 10.83 10.99 -18.05
C PRO A 139 9.96 10.16 -17.10
N ARG A 140 8.70 9.93 -17.45
CA ARG A 140 7.72 9.22 -16.62
C ARG A 140 7.91 7.70 -16.63
N VAL A 141 8.60 7.14 -17.63
CA VAL A 141 8.71 5.67 -17.81
C VAL A 141 10.12 5.19 -18.10
N ARG A 142 11.08 6.08 -18.33
CA ARG A 142 12.45 5.70 -18.64
C ARG A 142 13.15 4.97 -17.48
N GLN A 143 14.20 4.25 -17.79
CA GLN A 143 15.09 3.73 -16.77
C GLN A 143 15.73 4.88 -15.97
N VAL A 144 15.83 4.68 -14.65
CA VAL A 144 16.57 5.56 -13.74
C VAL A 144 17.75 4.77 -13.20
N PHE A 145 18.93 5.35 -13.23
CA PHE A 145 20.15 4.69 -12.77
C PHE A 145 20.58 5.23 -11.40
N THR A 146 21.19 4.36 -10.60
CA THR A 146 21.62 4.71 -9.24
C THR A 146 22.60 5.87 -9.23
N ASN A 147 23.48 5.98 -10.21
CA ASN A 147 24.44 7.08 -10.34
C ASN A 147 23.78 8.42 -10.68
N GLU A 148 22.59 8.44 -11.28
CA GLU A 148 21.82 9.67 -11.48
C GLU A 148 21.30 10.24 -10.16
N LEU A 149 20.87 9.36 -9.25
CA LEU A 149 20.36 9.75 -7.94
C LEU A 149 21.48 10.02 -6.92
N PHE A 150 22.55 9.24 -7.00
CA PHE A 150 23.66 9.26 -6.05
C PHE A 150 25.00 9.33 -6.79
N PRO A 151 25.35 10.49 -7.38
CA PRO A 151 26.56 10.62 -8.23
C PRO A 151 27.88 10.37 -7.48
N GLN A 152 27.87 10.53 -6.14
CA GLN A 152 29.08 10.32 -5.32
C GLN A 152 29.21 8.88 -4.83
N ARG A 153 28.22 8.03 -5.07
CA ARG A 153 28.30 6.63 -4.69
C ARG A 153 29.14 5.86 -5.68
N THR A 154 30.33 5.44 -5.27
CA THR A 154 31.15 4.53 -6.04
C THR A 154 30.50 3.16 -6.10
N THR A 155 30.05 2.74 -7.26
CA THR A 155 29.60 1.37 -7.53
C THR A 155 30.64 0.68 -8.39
N ASN A 156 30.98 -0.55 -8.05
CA ASN A 156 31.90 -1.36 -8.87
C ASN A 156 31.26 -1.83 -10.18
N ILE A 157 29.98 -1.56 -10.36
CA ILE A 157 29.18 -1.91 -11.53
C ILE A 157 28.59 -0.60 -12.04
N THR A 158 28.97 -0.23 -13.25
CA THR A 158 28.34 0.89 -13.96
C THR A 158 26.91 0.53 -14.35
N ASP A 159 26.00 1.49 -14.30
CA ASP A 159 24.64 1.38 -14.81
C ASP A 159 23.70 0.42 -14.06
N VAL A 160 23.76 0.41 -12.72
CA VAL A 160 22.75 -0.28 -11.92
C VAL A 160 21.44 0.51 -11.96
N GLN A 161 20.41 -0.09 -12.56
CA GLN A 161 19.06 0.49 -12.55
C GLN A 161 18.54 0.59 -11.13
N ALA A 162 18.10 1.76 -10.74
CA ALA A 162 17.42 1.98 -9.48
C ALA A 162 15.96 1.51 -9.60
N PRO A 163 15.48 0.66 -8.70
CA PRO A 163 14.07 0.31 -8.68
C PRO A 163 13.23 1.52 -8.28
N THR A 164 12.21 1.81 -9.07
CA THR A 164 11.24 2.88 -8.81
C THR A 164 9.95 2.32 -8.25
N PHE A 165 9.21 3.14 -7.52
CA PHE A 165 7.83 2.90 -7.17
C PHE A 165 7.00 3.95 -7.92
N ASP A 166 6.19 3.49 -8.85
CA ASP A 166 5.51 4.34 -9.81
C ASP A 166 4.05 4.53 -9.41
N LEU A 167 3.61 5.79 -9.38
CA LEU A 167 2.24 6.19 -9.10
C LEU A 167 1.71 7.02 -10.27
N ALA A 168 0.66 6.54 -10.91
CA ALA A 168 -0.01 7.25 -11.98
C ALA A 168 -1.43 7.66 -11.55
N PHE A 169 -1.68 8.95 -11.41
CA PHE A 169 -2.96 9.49 -10.99
C PHE A 169 -3.70 10.16 -12.15
N TYR A 170 -4.95 9.75 -12.36
CA TYR A 170 -5.80 10.20 -13.47
C TYR A 170 -7.05 10.92 -12.92
N PRO A 171 -6.92 12.20 -12.54
CA PRO A 171 -7.98 12.92 -11.80
C PRO A 171 -9.28 13.13 -12.58
N THR A 172 -9.26 12.93 -13.89
CA THR A 172 -10.44 13.03 -14.76
C THR A 172 -11.10 11.70 -15.07
N GLU A 173 -10.59 10.59 -14.52
CA GLU A 173 -11.12 9.26 -14.76
C GLU A 173 -11.69 8.68 -13.49
N LYS A 174 -12.79 7.94 -13.60
CA LYS A 174 -13.35 7.21 -12.47
C LYS A 174 -12.36 6.19 -11.95
N GLY A 175 -12.16 6.16 -10.65
CA GLY A 175 -11.47 5.07 -9.98
C GLY A 175 -12.40 3.91 -9.69
N PRO A 176 -11.87 2.81 -9.14
CA PRO A 176 -12.66 1.67 -8.71
C PRO A 176 -13.79 2.09 -7.76
N TYR A 177 -14.96 1.51 -7.94
CA TYR A 177 -16.16 1.76 -7.12
C TYR A 177 -16.66 3.20 -7.12
N ASN A 178 -16.29 3.98 -8.12
CA ASN A 178 -16.84 5.32 -8.34
C ASN A 178 -18.09 5.25 -9.21
N PHE A 179 -19.26 5.25 -8.60
CA PHE A 179 -20.55 5.16 -9.26
C PHE A 179 -21.18 6.53 -9.57
N GLU A 180 -20.39 7.55 -9.86
CA GLU A 180 -20.89 8.88 -10.21
C GLU A 180 -21.71 8.84 -11.51
N THR A 181 -22.92 9.39 -11.46
CA THR A 181 -23.87 9.44 -12.60
C THR A 181 -24.37 10.82 -12.90
N ARG A 182 -24.11 11.82 -12.04
CA ARG A 182 -24.74 13.15 -12.12
C ARG A 182 -24.14 14.01 -13.23
N ASN A 183 -25.02 14.66 -13.98
CA ASN A 183 -24.63 15.70 -14.92
C ASN A 183 -23.82 16.81 -14.22
N GLY A 184 -22.79 17.33 -14.88
CA GLY A 184 -21.89 18.32 -14.31
C GLY A 184 -20.76 17.74 -13.46
N GLN A 185 -20.91 16.54 -12.89
CA GLN A 185 -19.85 15.82 -12.18
C GLN A 185 -19.09 14.85 -13.09
N ILE A 186 -19.76 14.37 -14.12
CA ILE A 186 -19.19 13.55 -15.18
C ILE A 186 -19.77 13.98 -16.52
N ASN A 187 -19.02 13.85 -17.60
CA ASN A 187 -19.49 14.14 -18.96
C ASN A 187 -19.80 12.87 -19.75
N ALA A 188 -20.38 13.03 -20.95
CA ALA A 188 -20.77 11.92 -21.83
C ALA A 188 -19.59 11.03 -22.27
N ASN A 189 -18.36 11.53 -22.19
CA ASN A 189 -17.14 10.76 -22.45
C ASN A 189 -16.62 10.02 -21.22
N GLY A 190 -17.35 10.02 -20.09
CA GLY A 190 -16.97 9.37 -18.86
C GLY A 190 -15.84 10.04 -18.09
N ARG A 191 -15.53 11.31 -18.38
CA ARG A 191 -14.53 12.07 -17.62
C ARG A 191 -15.15 12.80 -16.46
N LEU A 192 -14.51 12.68 -15.29
CA LEU A 192 -14.88 13.42 -14.09
C LEU A 192 -14.59 14.90 -14.28
N SER A 193 -15.54 15.74 -13.88
CA SER A 193 -15.37 17.18 -13.78
C SER A 193 -14.60 17.55 -12.51
N ASN A 194 -14.08 18.78 -12.45
CA ASN A 194 -13.40 19.34 -11.27
C ASN A 194 -12.26 18.47 -10.74
N PRO A 195 -11.20 18.23 -11.51
CA PRO A 195 -10.10 17.33 -11.13
C PRO A 195 -9.41 17.74 -9.82
N THR A 196 -9.52 19.00 -9.40
CA THR A 196 -8.93 19.50 -8.15
C THR A 196 -9.66 19.01 -6.88
N THR A 197 -10.87 18.47 -7.02
CA THR A 197 -11.66 17.88 -5.92
C THR A 197 -11.53 16.36 -5.89
N ARG A 198 -10.84 15.78 -6.85
CA ARG A 198 -10.70 14.32 -6.97
C ARG A 198 -9.46 13.84 -6.26
N TRP A 199 -9.53 12.64 -5.74
CA TRP A 199 -8.45 12.00 -5.03
C TRP A 199 -8.25 10.56 -5.51
N GLY A 200 -7.06 10.05 -5.33
CA GLY A 200 -6.70 8.65 -5.43
C GLY A 200 -5.74 8.34 -4.30
N GLY A 201 -5.84 7.17 -3.72
CA GLY A 201 -5.01 6.80 -2.59
C GLY A 201 -4.71 5.31 -2.56
N ILE A 202 -3.55 5.00 -2.04
CA ILE A 202 -3.10 3.65 -1.74
C ILE A 202 -2.71 3.58 -0.27
N MET A 203 -2.76 2.40 0.30
CA MET A 203 -2.37 2.14 1.69
C MET A 203 -1.56 0.86 1.79
N ARG A 204 -0.77 0.76 2.85
CA ARG A 204 -0.12 -0.49 3.24
C ARG A 204 0.02 -0.55 4.75
N SER A 205 0.08 -1.76 5.29
CA SER A 205 0.47 -1.97 6.67
C SER A 205 1.97 -1.72 6.87
N ILE A 206 2.32 -1.21 8.03
CA ILE A 206 3.70 -1.14 8.54
C ILE A 206 3.71 -1.98 9.81
N ASP A 207 4.63 -2.92 9.90
CA ASP A 207 4.71 -3.87 11.02
C ASP A 207 5.15 -3.21 12.34
N GLN A 208 5.57 -1.95 12.26
CA GLN A 208 5.98 -1.17 13.41
C GLN A 208 4.79 -0.43 14.01
N THR A 209 4.40 -0.80 15.21
CA THR A 209 3.28 -0.18 15.93
C THR A 209 3.68 1.06 16.73
N ASP A 210 4.97 1.23 17.01
CA ASP A 210 5.53 2.32 17.80
C ASP A 210 6.75 2.89 17.07
N PHE A 211 6.61 4.10 16.55
CA PHE A 211 7.66 4.76 15.78
C PHE A 211 8.75 5.33 16.70
N GLU A 212 8.40 5.71 17.92
CA GLU A 212 9.36 6.25 18.89
C GLU A 212 10.33 5.16 19.36
N THR A 213 9.81 4.00 19.75
CA THR A 213 10.64 2.83 20.16
C THR A 213 11.57 2.34 19.04
N ASN A 214 11.19 2.55 17.78
CA ASN A 214 11.97 2.15 16.62
C ASN A 214 12.84 3.29 16.04
N ASN A 215 12.93 4.42 16.73
CA ASN A 215 13.69 5.61 16.30
C ASN A 215 13.32 6.06 14.86
N ILE A 216 12.04 5.98 14.51
CA ILE A 216 11.54 6.45 13.20
C ILE A 216 11.17 7.93 13.35
N GLU A 217 11.98 8.82 12.81
CA GLU A 217 11.81 10.25 12.94
C GLU A 217 11.19 10.91 11.71
N PHE A 218 11.45 10.38 10.52
CA PHE A 218 11.03 11.01 9.28
C PHE A 218 10.80 10.00 8.14
N VAL A 219 10.12 10.48 7.11
CA VAL A 219 9.95 9.78 5.82
C VAL A 219 10.75 10.54 4.79
N GLU A 220 11.64 9.84 4.09
CA GLU A 220 12.48 10.40 3.04
C GLU A 220 12.26 9.65 1.73
N PHE A 221 12.10 10.38 0.64
CA PHE A 221 12.01 9.79 -0.69
C PHE A 221 12.42 10.79 -1.78
N TRP A 222 12.94 10.25 -2.86
CA TRP A 222 13.17 11.00 -4.08
C TRP A 222 11.93 10.93 -4.95
N MET A 223 11.43 12.07 -5.37
CA MET A 223 10.26 12.13 -6.23
C MET A 223 10.59 12.86 -7.52
N GLN A 224 10.27 12.23 -8.63
CA GLN A 224 10.32 12.93 -9.91
C GLN A 224 9.26 14.02 -9.95
N ASN A 225 9.60 15.18 -10.52
CA ASN A 225 8.62 16.24 -10.73
C ASN A 225 7.51 15.74 -11.70
N PRO A 226 6.27 15.56 -11.22
CA PRO A 226 5.19 15.04 -12.07
C PRO A 226 4.72 16.04 -13.15
N PHE A 227 5.17 17.28 -13.08
CA PHE A 227 4.79 18.37 -14.00
C PHE A 227 5.88 18.73 -15.01
N ILE A 228 6.91 17.90 -15.13
CA ILE A 228 8.05 18.18 -16.03
C ILE A 228 7.60 18.38 -17.49
N THR A 229 6.55 17.67 -17.92
CA THR A 229 6.00 17.79 -19.28
C THR A 229 4.91 18.86 -19.40
N ASN A 230 4.45 19.41 -18.29
CA ASN A 230 3.48 20.49 -18.24
C ASN A 230 3.80 21.48 -17.12
N PRO A 231 4.83 22.32 -17.27
CA PRO A 231 5.25 23.27 -16.23
C PRO A 231 4.20 24.31 -15.86
N ALA A 232 3.22 24.56 -16.74
CA ALA A 232 2.10 25.46 -16.49
C ALA A 232 0.94 24.76 -15.74
N GLY A 233 1.09 23.49 -15.37
CA GLY A 233 0.11 22.76 -14.61
C GLY A 233 -0.16 23.39 -13.24
N ARG A 234 -1.39 23.26 -12.75
CA ARG A 234 -1.82 23.83 -11.46
C ARG A 234 -1.28 23.11 -10.23
N GLY A 235 -0.42 22.12 -10.43
CA GLY A 235 0.12 21.31 -9.35
C GLY A 235 -0.87 20.28 -8.82
N GLY A 236 -0.50 19.67 -7.70
CA GLY A 236 -1.29 18.70 -6.95
C GLY A 236 -0.88 18.71 -5.49
N LYS A 237 -1.56 17.93 -4.67
CA LYS A 237 -1.22 17.76 -3.26
C LYS A 237 -0.99 16.28 -3.00
N LEU A 238 0.16 15.93 -2.42
CA LEU A 238 0.45 14.63 -1.88
C LEU A 238 0.21 14.67 -0.38
N PHE A 239 -0.54 13.69 0.14
CA PHE A 239 -0.79 13.53 1.57
C PHE A 239 -0.22 12.20 2.01
N LEU A 240 0.51 12.21 3.09
CA LEU A 240 0.99 11.03 3.80
C LEU A 240 0.24 10.96 5.12
N ASN A 241 -0.53 9.91 5.32
CA ASN A 241 -1.30 9.69 6.53
C ASN A 241 -0.72 8.49 7.25
N PHE A 242 -0.38 8.65 8.52
CA PHE A 242 0.15 7.60 9.38
C PHE A 242 -0.80 7.37 10.54
N GLY A 243 -0.88 6.15 11.02
CA GLY A 243 -1.73 5.75 12.12
C GLY A 243 -2.73 4.68 11.73
N ASN A 244 -3.82 4.58 12.47
CA ASN A 244 -4.86 3.60 12.21
C ASN A 244 -5.70 4.05 11.01
N ILE A 245 -5.66 3.29 9.93
CA ILE A 245 -6.38 3.54 8.69
C ILE A 245 -7.41 2.43 8.52
N SER A 246 -8.63 2.78 8.10
CA SER A 246 -9.65 1.79 7.80
C SER A 246 -9.27 0.97 6.57
N GLU A 247 -9.35 -0.35 6.69
CA GLU A 247 -9.21 -1.29 5.58
C GLU A 247 -10.55 -1.54 4.85
N ASP A 248 -11.63 -0.94 5.35
CA ASP A 248 -12.98 -1.08 4.81
C ASP A 248 -13.18 -0.15 3.61
N ILE A 249 -12.75 -0.60 2.44
CA ILE A 249 -12.73 0.20 1.21
C ILE A 249 -14.12 0.43 0.65
N LEU A 250 -15.02 -0.52 0.78
CA LEU A 250 -16.39 -0.45 0.29
C LEU A 250 -17.35 0.12 1.34
N LYS A 251 -16.90 0.29 2.58
CA LYS A 251 -17.65 0.86 3.71
C LYS A 251 -18.94 0.08 4.05
N ASP A 252 -18.85 -1.23 4.04
CA ASP A 252 -19.96 -2.13 4.38
C ASP A 252 -19.76 -2.84 5.74
N GLY A 253 -18.66 -2.55 6.42
CA GLY A 253 -18.28 -3.15 7.68
C GLY A 253 -17.81 -4.61 7.56
N ARG A 254 -17.48 -5.04 6.35
CA ARG A 254 -17.05 -6.40 6.03
C ARG A 254 -15.69 -6.40 5.37
N ARG A 255 -14.97 -7.48 5.57
CA ARG A 255 -13.74 -7.71 4.82
C ARG A 255 -14.07 -8.16 3.41
N PHE A 256 -13.49 -7.50 2.43
CA PHE A 256 -13.69 -7.77 1.00
C PHE A 256 -12.97 -9.04 0.53
N TYR A 257 -13.28 -9.47 -0.69
CA TYR A 257 -12.45 -10.41 -1.42
C TYR A 257 -11.11 -9.76 -1.74
N GLU A 258 -10.03 -10.43 -1.41
CA GLU A 258 -8.69 -9.98 -1.80
C GLU A 258 -8.30 -10.53 -3.18
N ASN A 259 -9.13 -11.40 -3.79
CA ASN A 259 -8.76 -12.15 -4.98
C ASN A 259 -9.95 -12.62 -5.78
N GLY A 260 -9.81 -12.52 -7.08
CA GLY A 260 -10.72 -13.07 -8.06
C GLY A 260 -10.72 -14.61 -8.09
N MET A 261 -11.52 -15.23 -7.27
CA MET A 261 -11.42 -16.66 -6.97
C MET A 261 -12.53 -17.53 -7.49
N ASN A 262 -13.59 -16.93 -8.05
CA ASN A 262 -14.73 -17.70 -8.52
C ASN A 262 -14.47 -18.22 -9.92
N THR A 263 -14.26 -19.52 -10.04
CA THR A 263 -14.45 -20.21 -11.29
C THR A 263 -15.71 -21.07 -11.24
N PRO A 264 -16.31 -21.47 -12.36
CA PRO A 264 -17.44 -22.39 -12.35
C PRO A 264 -17.14 -23.72 -11.65
N THR A 265 -15.86 -24.11 -11.63
CA THR A 265 -15.38 -25.35 -11.03
C THR A 265 -15.00 -25.19 -9.55
N VAL A 266 -14.75 -23.96 -9.08
CA VAL A 266 -14.40 -23.67 -7.70
C VAL A 266 -15.25 -22.49 -7.21
N PRO A 267 -16.51 -22.72 -6.81
CA PRO A 267 -17.35 -21.66 -6.29
C PRO A 267 -16.81 -21.19 -4.93
N ALA A 268 -16.64 -19.89 -4.78
CA ALA A 268 -16.29 -19.32 -3.46
C ALA A 268 -17.52 -19.35 -2.55
N SER A 269 -17.29 -19.69 -1.28
CA SER A 269 -18.29 -19.56 -0.24
C SER A 269 -18.46 -18.10 0.10
N VAL A 270 -19.65 -17.56 -0.14
CA VAL A 270 -19.99 -16.16 0.14
C VAL A 270 -20.95 -16.05 1.29
N ASP A 271 -20.80 -15.02 2.10
CA ASP A 271 -21.63 -14.77 3.27
C ASP A 271 -22.98 -14.16 2.87
N SER A 272 -22.97 -12.96 2.36
CA SER A 272 -24.18 -12.21 2.07
C SER A 272 -23.98 -11.22 0.93
N SER A 273 -25.08 -10.80 0.35
CA SER A 273 -25.12 -9.68 -0.59
C SER A 273 -25.42 -8.40 0.19
N ASN A 274 -24.63 -7.37 -0.03
CA ASN A 274 -24.86 -6.03 0.49
C ASN A 274 -25.06 -5.01 -0.65
N THR A 275 -25.05 -3.72 -0.36
CA THR A 275 -25.19 -2.64 -1.36
C THR A 275 -24.07 -2.69 -2.40
N TRP A 276 -22.86 -3.06 -2.01
CA TRP A 276 -21.70 -3.13 -2.89
C TRP A 276 -21.69 -4.40 -3.74
N GLY A 277 -21.69 -5.56 -3.10
CA GLY A 277 -21.49 -6.82 -3.76
C GLY A 277 -21.79 -8.00 -2.88
N LYS A 278 -20.82 -8.90 -2.76
CA LYS A 278 -20.82 -10.06 -1.89
C LYS A 278 -19.56 -10.05 -1.03
N THR A 279 -19.65 -10.65 0.14
CA THR A 279 -18.52 -10.76 1.06
C THR A 279 -18.22 -12.24 1.34
N PRO A 280 -16.95 -12.61 1.54
CA PRO A 280 -16.58 -13.98 1.86
C PRO A 280 -17.00 -14.36 3.28
N VAL A 281 -17.40 -15.62 3.48
CA VAL A 281 -17.68 -16.17 4.82
C VAL A 281 -16.40 -16.19 5.67
N ASN A 282 -15.31 -16.66 5.06
CA ASN A 282 -13.99 -16.70 5.67
C ASN A 282 -13.03 -15.97 4.72
N PRO A 283 -12.65 -14.72 5.01
CA PRO A 283 -11.67 -14.01 4.21
C PRO A 283 -10.35 -14.78 4.20
N ILE A 284 -9.89 -15.16 3.03
CA ILE A 284 -8.61 -15.84 2.84
C ILE A 284 -7.72 -14.88 2.06
N GLN A 285 -6.56 -14.58 2.61
CA GLN A 285 -5.54 -13.86 1.87
C GLN A 285 -4.90 -14.80 0.86
N ILE A 286 -4.98 -14.48 -0.41
CA ILE A 286 -4.39 -15.24 -1.50
C ILE A 286 -3.36 -14.38 -2.20
N THR A 287 -2.19 -14.95 -2.46
CA THR A 287 -1.06 -14.24 -3.08
C THR A 287 -1.09 -14.26 -4.61
N GLN A 288 -1.91 -15.12 -5.22
CA GLN A 288 -2.09 -15.22 -6.67
C GLN A 288 -3.58 -15.32 -7.00
N ALA A 289 -4.14 -14.21 -7.42
CA ALA A 289 -5.56 -14.04 -7.61
C ALA A 289 -6.09 -14.63 -8.93
N PHE A 290 -5.26 -14.66 -9.95
CA PHE A 290 -5.72 -14.95 -11.30
C PHE A 290 -5.13 -16.23 -11.83
N SER A 291 -6.01 -17.08 -12.40
CA SER A 291 -5.60 -18.26 -13.17
C SER A 291 -4.76 -17.85 -14.39
N ASN A 292 -3.85 -18.73 -14.79
CA ASN A 292 -3.16 -18.60 -16.06
C ASN A 292 -4.06 -18.96 -17.26
N ASP A 293 -5.21 -19.61 -17.02
CA ASP A 293 -6.19 -19.89 -18.05
C ASP A 293 -7.05 -18.64 -18.34
N PRO A 294 -7.03 -18.13 -19.59
CA PRO A 294 -7.84 -16.97 -19.97
C PRO A 294 -9.34 -17.18 -19.79
N ASN A 295 -9.83 -18.41 -19.86
CA ASN A 295 -11.25 -18.73 -19.70
C ASN A 295 -11.70 -18.58 -18.23
N ASP A 296 -10.81 -18.82 -17.29
CA ASP A 296 -11.10 -18.66 -15.88
C ASP A 296 -11.13 -17.18 -15.46
N ARG A 297 -10.37 -16.33 -16.14
CA ARG A 297 -10.22 -14.91 -15.77
C ARG A 297 -11.52 -14.12 -15.81
N VAL A 298 -12.42 -14.49 -16.72
CA VAL A 298 -13.76 -13.86 -16.81
C VAL A 298 -14.56 -14.02 -15.51
N PHE A 299 -14.31 -15.10 -14.77
CA PHE A 299 -14.97 -15.40 -13.49
C PHE A 299 -14.15 -14.94 -12.28
N GLN A 300 -12.93 -14.51 -12.51
CA GLN A 300 -12.01 -14.07 -11.47
C GLN A 300 -11.91 -12.55 -11.36
N ASP A 301 -12.65 -11.87 -12.21
CA ASP A 301 -12.85 -10.43 -12.14
C ASP A 301 -13.94 -10.10 -11.12
N VAL A 302 -13.59 -10.29 -9.84
CA VAL A 302 -14.52 -10.11 -8.73
C VAL A 302 -14.15 -8.94 -7.81
N GLY A 303 -13.00 -8.36 -8.01
CA GLY A 303 -12.53 -7.20 -7.26
C GLY A 303 -12.76 -7.30 -5.76
N PHE A 304 -12.91 -6.17 -5.09
CA PHE A 304 -13.27 -6.11 -3.68
C PHE A 304 -14.76 -6.32 -3.44
N ASP A 305 -15.60 -6.17 -4.46
CA ASP A 305 -17.05 -6.34 -4.32
C ASP A 305 -17.50 -7.79 -4.50
N GLY A 306 -16.59 -8.68 -4.89
CA GLY A 306 -16.83 -10.12 -4.92
C GLY A 306 -17.80 -10.60 -6.00
N ILE A 307 -18.04 -9.80 -7.05
CA ILE A 307 -18.95 -10.14 -8.16
C ILE A 307 -18.30 -9.81 -9.50
N ASP A 308 -18.60 -10.63 -10.52
CA ASP A 308 -18.14 -10.43 -11.88
C ASP A 308 -18.97 -9.36 -12.63
N ASP A 309 -18.48 -8.88 -13.76
CA ASP A 309 -19.15 -7.90 -14.64
C ASP A 309 -20.63 -8.23 -14.92
N ILE A 310 -20.99 -9.52 -15.07
CA ILE A 310 -22.36 -9.95 -15.37
C ILE A 310 -23.24 -9.73 -14.13
N ALA A 311 -22.75 -10.10 -12.97
CA ALA A 311 -23.45 -9.89 -11.71
C ALA A 311 -23.51 -8.42 -11.34
N GLU A 312 -22.45 -7.64 -11.62
CA GLU A 312 -22.42 -6.19 -11.46
C GLU A 312 -23.47 -5.49 -12.32
N ARG A 313 -23.56 -5.80 -13.59
CA ARG A 313 -24.61 -5.25 -14.47
C ARG A 313 -26.01 -5.46 -13.92
N ARG A 314 -26.28 -6.62 -13.34
CA ARG A 314 -27.57 -6.91 -12.68
C ARG A 314 -27.73 -6.10 -11.42
N LYS A 315 -26.75 -6.13 -10.55
CA LYS A 315 -26.79 -5.44 -9.25
C LYS A 315 -26.80 -3.93 -9.37
N LYS A 316 -26.01 -3.38 -10.29
CA LYS A 316 -25.88 -1.94 -10.56
C LYS A 316 -26.78 -1.46 -11.72
N SER A 317 -27.80 -2.21 -12.09
CA SER A 317 -28.72 -1.84 -13.19
C SER A 317 -29.31 -0.45 -13.02
N TYR A 318 -29.57 0.00 -11.79
CA TYR A 318 -30.07 1.34 -11.52
C TYR A 318 -29.05 2.43 -11.87
N ILE A 319 -27.74 2.19 -11.68
CA ILE A 319 -26.67 3.10 -12.10
C ILE A 319 -26.61 3.19 -13.62
N LEU A 320 -26.68 2.04 -14.31
CA LEU A 320 -26.70 1.99 -15.76
C LEU A 320 -27.91 2.74 -16.32
N ASN A 321 -29.10 2.56 -15.72
CA ASN A 321 -30.29 3.31 -16.10
C ASN A 321 -30.15 4.81 -15.89
N GLN A 322 -29.53 5.25 -14.78
CA GLN A 322 -29.25 6.67 -14.56
C GLN A 322 -28.28 7.24 -15.61
N LEU A 323 -27.23 6.50 -15.97
CA LEU A 323 -26.29 6.91 -17.02
C LEU A 323 -26.98 6.95 -18.39
N ALA A 324 -27.83 5.96 -18.71
CA ALA A 324 -28.61 5.95 -19.95
C ALA A 324 -29.55 7.16 -20.03
N ASN A 325 -30.23 7.51 -18.92
CA ASN A 325 -31.14 8.65 -18.86
C ASN A 325 -30.40 9.99 -18.96
N ASN A 326 -29.23 10.11 -18.31
CA ASN A 326 -28.48 11.36 -18.27
C ASN A 326 -27.67 11.63 -19.53
N PHE A 327 -27.16 10.60 -20.18
CA PHE A 327 -26.17 10.74 -21.28
C PHE A 327 -26.55 9.96 -22.55
N GLY A 328 -27.57 9.13 -22.48
CA GLY A 328 -27.97 8.23 -23.54
C GLY A 328 -27.20 6.89 -23.54
N PRO A 329 -27.84 5.79 -24.00
CA PRO A 329 -27.24 4.47 -24.00
C PRO A 329 -26.08 4.31 -25.02
N ALA A 330 -25.98 5.17 -26.00
CA ALA A 330 -24.87 5.20 -26.96
C ALA A 330 -23.67 6.04 -26.49
N SER A 331 -23.75 6.67 -25.34
CA SER A 331 -22.67 7.50 -24.79
C SER A 331 -21.48 6.64 -24.34
N ALA A 332 -20.27 7.19 -24.46
CA ALA A 332 -19.06 6.49 -24.05
C ALA A 332 -19.06 6.16 -22.54
N VAL A 333 -19.67 7.02 -21.72
CA VAL A 333 -19.77 6.77 -20.27
C VAL A 333 -20.66 5.58 -19.97
N TYR A 334 -21.79 5.45 -20.66
CA TYR A 334 -22.67 4.30 -20.50
C TYR A 334 -22.01 3.00 -20.98
N GLN A 335 -21.39 3.04 -22.17
CA GLN A 335 -20.76 1.85 -22.75
C GLN A 335 -19.63 1.31 -21.88
N ARG A 336 -18.81 2.20 -21.29
CA ARG A 336 -17.76 1.78 -20.34
C ARG A 336 -18.35 1.18 -19.08
N ALA A 337 -19.34 1.86 -18.47
CA ALA A 337 -19.99 1.35 -17.28
C ALA A 337 -20.78 0.07 -17.53
N PHE A 338 -21.20 -0.20 -18.76
CA PHE A 338 -21.83 -1.46 -19.13
C PHE A 338 -20.81 -2.60 -19.25
N GLN A 339 -19.59 -2.32 -19.68
CA GLN A 339 -18.51 -3.30 -19.78
C GLN A 339 -17.93 -3.65 -18.41
N ASP A 340 -17.71 -2.63 -17.59
CA ASP A 340 -17.03 -2.67 -16.29
C ASP A 340 -17.75 -1.70 -15.34
N PRO A 341 -18.85 -2.12 -14.67
CA PRO A 341 -19.66 -1.22 -13.87
C PRO A 341 -18.96 -0.67 -12.63
N SER A 342 -18.08 -1.46 -12.03
CA SER A 342 -17.33 -1.08 -10.83
C SER A 342 -15.98 -0.42 -11.12
N ASN A 343 -15.51 -0.40 -12.37
CA ASN A 343 -14.20 0.07 -12.81
C ASN A 343 -13.03 -0.64 -12.13
N ASP A 344 -13.16 -1.92 -11.88
CA ASP A 344 -12.18 -2.74 -11.16
C ASP A 344 -11.57 -3.86 -11.99
N ASN A 345 -11.84 -3.92 -13.29
CA ASN A 345 -11.26 -4.89 -14.20
C ASN A 345 -9.73 -4.80 -14.24
N TYR A 346 -9.10 -5.93 -13.91
CA TYR A 346 -7.65 -6.09 -13.98
C TYR A 346 -7.20 -6.40 -15.41
N GLN A 347 -6.08 -5.83 -15.83
CA GLN A 347 -5.42 -6.19 -17.08
C GLN A 347 -3.91 -6.30 -16.89
N TRP A 348 -3.36 -7.46 -17.23
CA TRP A 348 -1.94 -7.70 -17.14
C TRP A 348 -1.16 -6.85 -18.13
N TYR A 349 -0.13 -6.15 -17.66
CA TYR A 349 0.68 -5.22 -18.47
C TYR A 349 1.39 -5.87 -19.68
N ARG A 350 1.51 -7.21 -19.69
CA ARG A 350 2.04 -8.00 -20.80
C ARG A 350 0.94 -8.63 -21.67
N ASP A 351 -0.29 -8.19 -21.54
CA ASP A 351 -1.37 -8.68 -22.37
C ASP A 351 -1.04 -8.45 -23.86
N PRO A 352 -1.10 -9.50 -24.72
CA PRO A 352 -0.83 -9.38 -26.15
C PRO A 352 -1.70 -8.35 -26.88
N ALA A 353 -2.89 -8.04 -26.37
CA ALA A 353 -3.75 -7.00 -26.91
C ALA A 353 -3.07 -5.62 -26.91
N PHE A 354 -2.23 -5.34 -25.94
CA PHE A 354 -1.44 -4.10 -25.91
C PHE A 354 -0.40 -4.03 -27.02
N ASP A 355 0.22 -5.15 -27.37
CA ASP A 355 1.20 -5.20 -28.45
C ASP A 355 0.55 -4.95 -29.82
N ALA A 356 -0.65 -5.49 -30.01
CA ALA A 356 -1.41 -5.35 -31.26
C ALA A 356 -1.74 -3.88 -31.60
N VAL A 357 -1.95 -3.04 -30.57
CA VAL A 357 -2.28 -1.61 -30.73
C VAL A 357 -1.13 -0.67 -30.38
N GLY A 358 0.04 -1.21 -30.01
CA GLY A 358 1.23 -0.41 -29.66
C GLY A 358 1.08 0.43 -28.39
N THR A 359 0.37 -0.07 -27.40
CA THR A 359 0.14 0.64 -26.13
C THR A 359 1.46 0.90 -25.40
N GLY A 360 1.71 2.15 -25.02
CA GLY A 360 2.87 2.58 -24.24
C GLY A 360 2.81 2.10 -22.78
N ILE A 361 3.91 2.26 -22.06
CA ILE A 361 4.08 1.73 -20.68
C ILE A 361 3.00 2.22 -19.73
N LEU A 362 2.71 3.52 -19.70
CA LEU A 362 1.66 4.06 -18.82
C LEU A 362 0.28 3.45 -19.09
N GLY A 363 -0.05 3.17 -20.35
CA GLY A 363 -1.31 2.55 -20.74
C GLY A 363 -1.38 1.09 -20.29
N ARG A 364 -0.27 0.37 -20.35
CA ARG A 364 -0.17 -1.03 -19.93
C ARG A 364 -0.40 -1.23 -18.44
N TYR A 365 0.11 -0.31 -17.62
CA TYR A 365 -0.01 -0.41 -16.16
C TYR A 365 -1.27 0.24 -15.59
N LYS A 366 -2.09 0.83 -16.43
CA LYS A 366 -3.26 1.60 -15.97
C LYS A 366 -4.29 0.78 -15.21
N ASN A 367 -4.50 -0.48 -15.61
CA ASN A 367 -5.43 -1.42 -14.99
C ASN A 367 -4.71 -2.65 -14.41
N PHE A 368 -3.43 -2.53 -14.12
CA PHE A 368 -2.60 -3.65 -13.66
C PHE A 368 -2.89 -4.04 -12.21
N ASN A 369 -3.23 -3.08 -11.38
CA ASN A 369 -3.48 -3.28 -9.96
C ASN A 369 -4.86 -2.75 -9.54
N ASN A 370 -5.86 -3.20 -10.25
CA ASN A 370 -7.25 -3.06 -9.86
C ASN A 370 -7.73 -4.36 -9.21
N PRO A 371 -8.44 -4.23 -8.16
CA PRO A 371 -8.20 -3.37 -7.01
C PRO A 371 -6.92 -3.64 -6.30
#